data_42cf1a37a072f33e117b40d3c143cf62
#
_entry.id   42cf1a37a072f33e117b40d3c143cf62
#
_cell.length_a   1.000
_cell.length_b   1.000
_cell.length_c   1.000
_cell.angle_alpha   90.00
_cell.angle_beta   90.00
_cell.angle_gamma   90.00
#
_symmetry.space_group_name_H-M   'P 1'
#
loop_
_entity.id
_entity.type
_entity.pdbx_description
1 polymer ?
#
loop_
_entity_poly.entity_id
_entity_poly.type
_entity_poly.pdbx_seq_one_letter_code
_entity_poly.pdbx_strand_id
1 'polypeptide(L)'
;MDKLEALRRYFGYDAFRPGQEGVVDALLGGRDALCVMPTGAGKSLCYQIPALLLSGVTLVISPLISLMKDQVAALNEAGVRAAYLNSSLTPGQYRKALENAAQGMYRILYVAPERLETAEFRAVCGRLRIPLVAVDEAHCVSQWGQDFRPSYLKIREFIDGLAVRPVVGAFTATATEQVRADIAALLGLRSPYRVTTGFDRPNLRFEVRAPKDKKQELLGLMQRFRERSGIVYCATRKGVEEVCDVLSAHGYAATRYHAGLSDEERRRNQEDFLYDRATVMAATNAFGMGIDKSNVGFVIHYNMPKNLEGYYQEAGRAGRDGSPADCILLYAPQDVRTNQFLIEHENDNPELSAEQAAAVKENQRRALRRMTEYCTTSECLRATILRYFGEDAKGECGNCSNCEGEFDVVDVTCEAHSILECVSELRQRYGKTVILDVLRGGKGERIRRLGLDRTGCYGTLRGVEETKLRAVMDELLRTGVLAADNGEYPVLRMGQGAAAVLYEGARVTMKVRRHQARRADEKVPDIPAKKRSNAQISDDDPLLMALKALRRRLADAKHQPAFVIFSDATLRDMCAKRPATKQEMLAVSGVGERKLAQYGKVFLEEIGKFR
;
A
#
# COMPACT_ATOMS: atom_id res chain seq x y z
N MET A 1 -10.85 34.97 1.00
CA MET A 1 -9.88 33.91 1.41
C MET A 1 -9.47 33.20 0.13
N ASP A 2 -8.20 33.17 -0.17
CA ASP A 2 -7.65 32.40 -1.28
C ASP A 2 -7.25 30.96 -0.85
N LYS A 3 -6.78 30.15 -1.79
CA LYS A 3 -6.43 28.73 -1.54
C LYS A 3 -5.22 28.56 -0.60
N LEU A 4 -4.23 29.47 -0.64
CA LEU A 4 -3.05 29.43 0.23
C LEU A 4 -3.41 29.92 1.64
N GLU A 5 -4.23 30.94 1.75
CA GLU A 5 -4.75 31.41 3.04
C GLU A 5 -5.58 30.30 3.72
N ALA A 6 -6.43 29.59 2.97
CA ALA A 6 -7.18 28.45 3.49
C ALA A 6 -6.25 27.32 3.97
N LEU A 7 -5.21 27.01 3.18
CA LEU A 7 -4.22 25.99 3.51
C LEU A 7 -3.48 26.32 4.82
N ARG A 8 -3.02 27.57 4.97
CA ARG A 8 -2.34 28.04 6.18
C ARG A 8 -3.28 28.04 7.40
N ARG A 9 -4.45 28.62 7.24
CA ARG A 9 -5.39 28.86 8.34
C ARG A 9 -5.92 27.56 8.95
N TYR A 10 -6.37 26.61 8.12
CA TYR A 10 -7.04 25.40 8.59
C TYR A 10 -6.11 24.22 8.75
N PHE A 11 -5.05 24.12 7.93
CA PHE A 11 -4.17 22.95 7.90
C PHE A 11 -2.74 23.22 8.35
N GLY A 12 -2.34 24.50 8.46
CA GLY A 12 -1.01 24.88 8.96
C GLY A 12 0.14 24.62 7.99
N TYR A 13 -0.14 24.57 6.69
CA TYR A 13 0.88 24.40 5.65
C TYR A 13 1.07 25.69 4.86
N ASP A 14 2.32 26.06 4.56
CA ASP A 14 2.66 27.27 3.82
C ASP A 14 2.61 27.11 2.31
N ALA A 15 2.71 25.87 1.81
CA ALA A 15 2.71 25.57 0.38
C ALA A 15 2.03 24.22 0.10
N PHE A 16 1.49 24.09 -1.09
CA PHE A 16 1.01 22.82 -1.61
C PHE A 16 2.17 21.89 -1.96
N ARG A 17 1.97 20.61 -1.78
CA ARG A 17 2.88 19.59 -2.29
C ARG A 17 2.76 19.46 -3.82
N PRO A 18 3.78 18.91 -4.51
CA PRO A 18 3.72 18.70 -5.96
C PRO A 18 2.43 18.03 -6.40
N GLY A 19 1.76 18.61 -7.41
CA GLY A 19 0.52 18.12 -7.99
C GLY A 19 -0.76 18.51 -7.26
N GLN A 20 -0.73 18.90 -5.98
CA GLN A 20 -1.95 19.29 -5.23
C GLN A 20 -2.57 20.58 -5.78
N GLU A 21 -1.75 21.59 -5.99
CA GLU A 21 -2.24 22.93 -6.40
C GLU A 21 -3.01 22.89 -7.71
N GLY A 22 -2.49 22.19 -8.72
CA GLY A 22 -3.19 22.06 -10.02
C GLY A 22 -4.54 21.34 -9.93
N VAL A 23 -4.68 20.37 -8.99
CA VAL A 23 -5.98 19.73 -8.73
C VAL A 23 -6.95 20.71 -8.07
N VAL A 24 -6.49 21.45 -7.07
CA VAL A 24 -7.29 22.48 -6.39
C VAL A 24 -7.78 23.54 -7.40
N ASP A 25 -6.89 24.04 -8.27
CA ASP A 25 -7.23 25.02 -9.29
C ASP A 25 -8.23 24.48 -10.32
N ALA A 26 -8.04 23.23 -10.76
CA ALA A 26 -8.97 22.58 -11.69
C ALA A 26 -10.40 22.50 -11.10
N LEU A 27 -10.52 22.03 -9.85
CA LEU A 27 -11.81 21.89 -9.16
C LEU A 27 -12.46 23.25 -8.89
N LEU A 28 -11.70 24.27 -8.49
CA LEU A 28 -12.18 25.64 -8.30
C LEU A 28 -12.60 26.28 -9.63
N GLY A 29 -11.90 25.96 -10.71
CA GLY A 29 -12.21 26.41 -12.07
C GLY A 29 -13.38 25.65 -12.73
N GLY A 30 -14.07 24.76 -12.02
CA GLY A 30 -15.22 24.02 -12.57
C GLY A 30 -14.85 22.84 -13.46
N ARG A 31 -13.61 22.39 -13.46
CA ARG A 31 -13.11 21.26 -14.25
C ARG A 31 -13.02 20.00 -13.39
N ASP A 32 -13.52 18.88 -13.91
CA ASP A 32 -13.36 17.57 -13.25
C ASP A 32 -11.87 17.22 -13.06
N ALA A 33 -11.56 16.40 -12.06
CA ALA A 33 -10.19 15.96 -11.81
C ALA A 33 -10.08 14.45 -11.55
N LEU A 34 -9.01 13.85 -12.06
CA LEU A 34 -8.58 12.49 -11.71
C LEU A 34 -7.19 12.55 -11.08
N CYS A 35 -7.14 12.26 -9.81
CA CYS A 35 -5.96 12.42 -8.97
C CYS A 35 -5.47 11.07 -8.45
N VAL A 36 -4.28 10.65 -8.91
CA VAL A 36 -3.58 9.46 -8.42
C VAL A 36 -2.35 9.91 -7.64
N MET A 37 -2.42 9.79 -6.33
CA MET A 37 -1.36 10.20 -5.42
C MET A 37 -1.15 9.12 -4.35
N PRO A 38 0.10 8.71 -4.04
CA PRO A 38 0.36 7.68 -3.05
C PRO A 38 -0.18 8.05 -1.67
N THR A 39 -0.32 7.04 -0.82
CA THR A 39 -0.73 7.24 0.58
C THR A 39 0.24 8.20 1.28
N GLY A 40 -0.28 9.16 2.03
CA GLY A 40 0.53 10.19 2.70
C GLY A 40 0.89 11.41 1.84
N ALA A 41 0.56 11.43 0.54
CA ALA A 41 0.79 12.61 -0.32
C ALA A 41 -0.20 13.77 -0.08
N GLY A 42 -1.22 13.59 0.77
CA GLY A 42 -2.18 14.63 1.13
C GLY A 42 -3.34 14.79 0.14
N LYS A 43 -3.83 13.69 -0.44
CA LYS A 43 -4.99 13.66 -1.35
C LYS A 43 -6.20 14.42 -0.82
N SER A 44 -6.50 14.28 0.47
CA SER A 44 -7.69 14.88 1.10
C SER A 44 -7.69 16.40 0.99
N LEU A 45 -6.53 17.06 1.07
CA LEU A 45 -6.41 18.50 0.91
C LEU A 45 -6.89 18.99 -0.46
N CYS A 46 -6.71 18.15 -1.50
CA CYS A 46 -7.09 18.51 -2.87
C CYS A 46 -8.60 18.74 -3.05
N TYR A 47 -9.46 18.13 -2.22
CA TYR A 47 -10.89 18.38 -2.21
C TYR A 47 -11.36 19.18 -0.99
N GLN A 48 -10.63 19.14 0.13
CA GLN A 48 -11.00 19.89 1.34
C GLN A 48 -10.80 21.39 1.15
N ILE A 49 -9.71 21.82 0.50
CA ILE A 49 -9.50 23.25 0.19
C ILE A 49 -10.58 23.81 -0.73
N PRO A 50 -10.91 23.19 -1.88
CA PRO A 50 -12.06 23.64 -2.69
C PRO A 50 -13.38 23.67 -1.91
N ALA A 51 -13.63 22.71 -1.05
CA ALA A 51 -14.84 22.66 -0.23
C ALA A 51 -15.00 23.88 0.70
N LEU A 52 -13.90 24.46 1.15
CA LEU A 52 -13.89 25.67 1.99
C LEU A 52 -14.17 26.94 1.19
N LEU A 53 -13.80 26.96 -0.10
CA LEU A 53 -13.86 28.14 -0.96
C LEU A 53 -15.15 28.18 -1.81
N LEU A 54 -15.70 27.02 -2.16
CA LEU A 54 -16.93 26.91 -2.93
C LEU A 54 -18.15 27.17 -2.05
N SER A 55 -19.19 27.79 -2.63
CA SER A 55 -20.46 28.01 -1.96
C SER A 55 -21.34 26.78 -2.01
N GLY A 56 -21.75 26.23 -0.86
CA GLY A 56 -22.60 25.04 -0.76
C GLY A 56 -21.93 23.94 0.07
N VAL A 57 -22.36 22.71 -0.14
CA VAL A 57 -21.88 21.51 0.56
C VAL A 57 -21.11 20.64 -0.41
N THR A 58 -19.87 20.32 -0.11
CA THR A 58 -19.09 19.31 -0.84
C THR A 58 -19.45 17.94 -0.31
N LEU A 59 -19.86 17.04 -1.20
CA LEU A 59 -20.04 15.62 -0.86
C LEU A 59 -18.74 14.87 -1.09
N VAL A 60 -18.33 14.07 -0.10
CA VAL A 60 -17.18 13.17 -0.22
C VAL A 60 -17.68 11.73 -0.10
N ILE A 61 -17.66 11.00 -1.20
CA ILE A 61 -18.07 9.61 -1.24
C ILE A 61 -16.84 8.76 -0.87
N SER A 62 -16.95 8.00 0.23
CA SER A 62 -15.86 7.18 0.75
C SER A 62 -16.37 5.81 1.20
N PRO A 63 -15.61 4.71 0.99
CA PRO A 63 -16.09 3.36 1.29
C PRO A 63 -15.90 2.97 2.76
N LEU A 64 -15.29 3.83 3.60
CA LEU A 64 -14.72 3.45 4.87
C LEU A 64 -15.23 4.28 6.02
N ILE A 65 -15.98 3.62 6.92
CA ILE A 65 -16.59 4.23 8.10
C ILE A 65 -15.53 4.83 9.04
N SER A 66 -14.44 4.12 9.30
CA SER A 66 -13.37 4.59 10.18
C SER A 66 -12.69 5.85 9.63
N LEU A 67 -12.34 5.82 8.32
CA LEU A 67 -11.72 6.97 7.66
C LEU A 67 -12.62 8.20 7.70
N MET A 68 -13.93 8.04 7.43
CA MET A 68 -14.87 9.15 7.52
C MET A 68 -14.88 9.77 8.91
N LYS A 69 -14.89 8.94 9.98
CA LYS A 69 -14.88 9.41 11.37
C LYS A 69 -13.62 10.22 11.68
N ASP A 70 -12.46 9.70 11.30
CA ASP A 70 -11.17 10.35 11.55
C ASP A 70 -11.04 11.66 10.78
N GLN A 71 -11.43 11.68 9.49
CA GLN A 71 -11.42 12.89 8.67
C GLN A 71 -12.38 13.96 9.20
N VAL A 72 -13.59 13.58 9.60
CA VAL A 72 -14.57 14.51 10.18
C VAL A 72 -14.11 15.05 11.52
N ALA A 73 -13.52 14.22 12.38
CA ALA A 73 -12.94 14.67 13.65
C ALA A 73 -11.83 15.71 13.42
N ALA A 74 -10.87 15.40 12.54
CA ALA A 74 -9.77 16.31 12.22
C ALA A 74 -10.24 17.64 11.60
N LEU A 75 -11.25 17.60 10.72
CA LEU A 75 -11.83 18.80 10.13
C LEU A 75 -12.54 19.68 11.18
N ASN A 76 -13.33 19.07 12.07
CA ASN A 76 -14.01 19.81 13.13
C ASN A 76 -13.01 20.41 14.13
N GLU A 77 -11.92 19.73 14.47
CA GLU A 77 -10.82 20.29 15.26
C GLU A 77 -10.12 21.46 14.57
N ALA A 78 -9.99 21.38 13.23
CA ALA A 78 -9.46 22.47 12.42
C ALA A 78 -10.45 23.67 12.29
N GLY A 79 -11.69 23.54 12.80
CA GLY A 79 -12.73 24.55 12.72
C GLY A 79 -13.56 24.50 11.43
N VAL A 80 -13.49 23.39 10.67
CA VAL A 80 -14.28 23.14 9.48
C VAL A 80 -15.49 22.28 9.84
N ARG A 81 -16.71 22.79 9.66
CA ARG A 81 -17.92 22.04 9.96
C ARG A 81 -18.10 20.88 8.97
N ALA A 82 -17.89 19.66 9.44
CA ALA A 82 -18.03 18.43 8.67
C ALA A 82 -18.87 17.40 9.43
N ALA A 83 -19.54 16.52 8.69
CA ALA A 83 -20.26 15.38 9.22
C ALA A 83 -20.11 14.15 8.32
N TYR A 84 -20.58 12.99 8.78
CA TYR A 84 -20.62 11.76 7.97
C TYR A 84 -22.00 11.11 8.04
N LEU A 85 -22.36 10.40 6.96
CA LEU A 85 -23.57 9.61 6.81
C LEU A 85 -23.20 8.17 6.41
N ASN A 86 -23.24 7.25 7.36
CA ASN A 86 -22.91 5.84 7.13
C ASN A 86 -23.76 4.91 8.03
N SER A 87 -23.51 3.61 7.99
CA SER A 87 -24.28 2.61 8.72
C SER A 87 -24.03 2.59 10.24
N SER A 88 -23.01 3.28 10.74
CA SER A 88 -22.72 3.33 12.18
C SER A 88 -23.60 4.33 12.96
N LEU A 89 -24.36 5.16 12.25
CA LEU A 89 -25.27 6.12 12.87
C LEU A 89 -26.60 5.44 13.25
N THR A 90 -27.11 5.77 14.43
CA THR A 90 -28.49 5.43 14.77
C THR A 90 -29.47 6.19 13.86
N PRO A 91 -30.72 5.70 13.69
CA PRO A 91 -31.72 6.39 12.87
C PRO A 91 -31.95 7.85 13.29
N GLY A 92 -31.89 8.14 14.59
CA GLY A 92 -32.02 9.51 15.12
C GLY A 92 -30.84 10.41 14.77
N GLN A 93 -29.62 9.89 14.92
CA GLN A 93 -28.39 10.60 14.53
C GLN A 93 -28.36 10.86 13.01
N TYR A 94 -28.76 9.87 12.21
CA TYR A 94 -28.81 10.00 10.76
C TYR A 94 -29.78 11.11 10.33
N ARG A 95 -31.04 11.11 10.85
CA ARG A 95 -32.03 12.17 10.57
C ARG A 95 -31.53 13.53 11.00
N LYS A 96 -30.95 13.66 12.19
CA LYS A 96 -30.41 14.93 12.68
C LYS A 96 -29.28 15.44 11.80
N ALA A 97 -28.39 14.57 11.30
CA ALA A 97 -27.34 14.97 10.38
C ALA A 97 -27.89 15.45 9.03
N LEU A 98 -28.94 14.81 8.50
CA LEU A 98 -29.63 15.25 7.28
C LEU A 98 -30.34 16.60 7.46
N GLU A 99 -31.02 16.82 8.58
CA GLU A 99 -31.66 18.11 8.91
C GLU A 99 -30.62 19.24 8.98
N ASN A 100 -29.49 19.00 9.66
CA ASN A 100 -28.41 19.96 9.76
C ASN A 100 -27.76 20.24 8.37
N ALA A 101 -27.63 19.22 7.52
CA ALA A 101 -27.17 19.38 6.16
C ALA A 101 -28.14 20.25 5.34
N ALA A 102 -29.45 19.99 5.43
CA ALA A 102 -30.51 20.80 4.77
C ALA A 102 -30.49 22.27 5.21
N GLN A 103 -30.08 22.54 6.46
CA GLN A 103 -29.90 23.90 7.00
C GLN A 103 -28.57 24.54 6.60
N GLY A 104 -27.73 23.89 5.80
CA GLY A 104 -26.43 24.39 5.36
C GLY A 104 -25.37 24.48 6.47
N MET A 105 -25.51 23.70 7.53
CA MET A 105 -24.58 23.73 8.67
C MET A 105 -23.21 23.16 8.35
N TYR A 106 -23.08 22.30 7.31
CA TYR A 106 -21.84 21.63 6.96
C TYR A 106 -21.22 22.21 5.68
N ARG A 107 -19.91 22.24 5.64
CA ARG A 107 -19.11 22.52 4.43
C ARG A 107 -18.77 21.24 3.68
N ILE A 108 -18.51 20.16 4.44
CA ILE A 108 -18.13 18.86 3.90
C ILE A 108 -19.04 17.80 4.53
N LEU A 109 -19.61 16.94 3.70
CA LEU A 109 -20.42 15.82 4.12
C LEU A 109 -19.87 14.54 3.51
N TYR A 110 -19.31 13.67 4.37
CA TYR A 110 -18.85 12.35 3.97
C TYR A 110 -20.03 11.39 3.90
N VAL A 111 -20.11 10.61 2.84
CA VAL A 111 -21.24 9.72 2.58
C VAL A 111 -20.75 8.35 2.15
N ALA A 112 -21.28 7.28 2.78
CA ALA A 112 -21.07 5.94 2.30
C ALA A 112 -21.83 5.69 0.99
N PRO A 113 -21.25 5.02 -0.01
CA PRO A 113 -21.86 4.87 -1.34
C PRO A 113 -23.25 4.23 -1.29
N GLU A 114 -23.53 3.34 -0.34
CA GLU A 114 -24.83 2.68 -0.15
C GLU A 114 -25.95 3.67 0.25
N ARG A 115 -25.59 4.85 0.77
CA ARG A 115 -26.56 5.89 1.15
C ARG A 115 -27.05 6.71 -0.03
N LEU A 116 -26.34 6.70 -1.15
CA LEU A 116 -26.70 7.47 -2.35
C LEU A 116 -28.06 7.05 -2.95
N GLU A 117 -28.50 5.81 -2.70
CA GLU A 117 -29.76 5.29 -3.22
C GLU A 117 -30.94 5.53 -2.28
N THR A 118 -30.71 5.96 -1.03
CA THR A 118 -31.81 6.15 -0.07
C THR A 118 -32.66 7.37 -0.44
N ALA A 119 -33.99 7.19 -0.41
CA ALA A 119 -34.94 8.26 -0.78
C ALA A 119 -34.77 9.50 0.10
N GLU A 120 -34.53 9.33 1.39
CA GLU A 120 -34.31 10.42 2.34
C GLU A 120 -33.08 11.26 1.96
N PHE A 121 -31.96 10.62 1.62
CA PHE A 121 -30.74 11.33 1.21
C PHE A 121 -30.93 12.05 -0.12
N ARG A 122 -31.52 11.38 -1.13
CA ARG A 122 -31.80 12.00 -2.44
C ARG A 122 -32.71 13.21 -2.31
N ALA A 123 -33.75 13.15 -1.46
CA ALA A 123 -34.67 14.28 -1.21
C ALA A 123 -33.95 15.49 -0.58
N VAL A 124 -32.99 15.25 0.33
CA VAL A 124 -32.18 16.32 0.92
C VAL A 124 -31.22 16.89 -0.13
N CYS A 125 -30.53 16.04 -0.90
CA CYS A 125 -29.60 16.48 -1.95
C CYS A 125 -30.25 17.33 -3.02
N GLY A 126 -31.55 17.08 -3.36
CA GLY A 126 -32.32 17.89 -4.29
C GLY A 126 -32.55 19.34 -3.83
N ARG A 127 -32.36 19.64 -2.54
CA ARG A 127 -32.48 20.97 -1.93
C ARG A 127 -31.15 21.64 -1.64
N LEU A 128 -30.03 20.87 -1.74
CA LEU A 128 -28.70 21.38 -1.45
C LEU A 128 -28.03 21.91 -2.70
N ARG A 129 -27.27 22.99 -2.54
CA ARG A 129 -26.28 23.38 -3.54
C ARG A 129 -25.03 22.53 -3.35
N ILE A 130 -24.78 21.61 -4.28
CA ILE A 130 -23.61 20.69 -4.27
C ILE A 130 -22.68 21.13 -5.40
N PRO A 131 -21.64 21.95 -5.13
CA PRO A 131 -20.72 22.41 -6.15
C PRO A 131 -19.68 21.35 -6.52
N LEU A 132 -19.36 20.44 -5.61
CA LEU A 132 -18.30 19.45 -5.76
C LEU A 132 -18.72 18.10 -5.17
N VAL A 133 -18.48 17.03 -5.92
CA VAL A 133 -18.49 15.65 -5.46
C VAL A 133 -17.07 15.09 -5.54
N ALA A 134 -16.49 14.74 -4.42
CA ALA A 134 -15.22 14.05 -4.33
C ALA A 134 -15.45 12.55 -4.13
N VAL A 135 -14.89 11.73 -5.01
CA VAL A 135 -14.94 10.26 -4.90
C VAL A 135 -13.60 9.79 -4.38
N ASP A 136 -13.56 9.44 -3.10
CA ASP A 136 -12.37 8.88 -2.46
C ASP A 136 -12.27 7.38 -2.72
N GLU A 137 -11.05 6.84 -2.74
CA GLU A 137 -10.74 5.47 -3.15
C GLU A 137 -11.44 5.09 -4.48
N ALA A 138 -11.36 5.99 -5.47
CA ALA A 138 -12.07 5.88 -6.74
C ALA A 138 -11.77 4.59 -7.52
N HIS A 139 -10.67 3.89 -7.21
CA HIS A 139 -10.35 2.58 -7.78
C HIS A 139 -11.43 1.51 -7.48
N CYS A 140 -12.26 1.72 -6.45
CA CYS A 140 -13.37 0.83 -6.11
C CYS A 140 -14.45 0.76 -7.20
N VAL A 141 -14.49 1.67 -8.17
CA VAL A 141 -15.44 1.64 -9.29
C VAL A 141 -15.04 0.62 -10.35
N SER A 142 -13.76 0.26 -10.45
CA SER A 142 -13.21 -0.61 -11.50
C SER A 142 -13.14 -2.07 -11.04
N GLN A 143 -13.61 -2.99 -11.87
CA GLN A 143 -13.43 -4.44 -11.65
C GLN A 143 -11.95 -4.88 -11.70
N TRP A 144 -11.09 -4.04 -12.25
CA TRP A 144 -9.64 -4.23 -12.27
C TRP A 144 -8.96 -3.60 -11.05
N GLY A 145 -9.72 -2.88 -10.21
CA GLY A 145 -9.23 -2.32 -8.96
C GLY A 145 -9.07 -3.40 -7.88
N GLN A 146 -8.25 -3.11 -6.90
CA GLN A 146 -7.94 -4.07 -5.81
C GLN A 146 -9.12 -4.37 -4.87
N ASP A 147 -10.11 -3.46 -4.79
CA ASP A 147 -11.29 -3.52 -3.89
C ASP A 147 -12.52 -3.04 -4.66
N PHE A 148 -12.96 -3.84 -5.64
CA PHE A 148 -14.14 -3.51 -6.43
C PHE A 148 -15.40 -3.54 -5.57
N ARG A 149 -16.20 -2.45 -5.65
CA ARG A 149 -17.46 -2.30 -4.92
C ARG A 149 -18.59 -1.92 -5.86
N PRO A 150 -19.60 -2.79 -6.05
CA PRO A 150 -20.74 -2.51 -6.94
C PRO A 150 -21.46 -1.20 -6.64
N SER A 151 -21.56 -0.83 -5.35
CA SER A 151 -22.16 0.44 -4.92
C SER A 151 -21.49 1.70 -5.53
N TYR A 152 -20.20 1.60 -5.93
CA TYR A 152 -19.51 2.69 -6.62
C TYR A 152 -20.02 2.93 -8.05
N LEU A 153 -20.58 1.91 -8.71
CA LEU A 153 -21.19 2.07 -10.04
C LEU A 153 -22.40 2.98 -10.01
N LYS A 154 -23.06 3.12 -8.84
CA LYS A 154 -24.22 3.98 -8.62
C LYS A 154 -23.89 5.46 -8.48
N ILE A 155 -22.60 5.81 -8.28
CA ILE A 155 -22.17 7.19 -8.09
C ILE A 155 -22.50 8.05 -9.31
N ARG A 156 -22.27 7.53 -10.51
CA ARG A 156 -22.60 8.26 -11.75
C ARG A 156 -24.10 8.53 -11.87
N GLU A 157 -24.95 7.53 -11.64
CA GLU A 157 -26.40 7.67 -11.65
C GLU A 157 -26.86 8.75 -10.65
N PHE A 158 -26.29 8.75 -9.45
CA PHE A 158 -26.58 9.78 -8.44
C PHE A 158 -26.19 11.17 -8.94
N ILE A 159 -24.99 11.35 -9.52
CA ILE A 159 -24.51 12.64 -10.03
C ILE A 159 -25.41 13.13 -11.18
N ASP A 160 -25.75 12.25 -12.11
CA ASP A 160 -26.59 12.57 -13.27
C ASP A 160 -28.06 12.92 -12.87
N GLY A 161 -28.50 12.43 -11.70
CA GLY A 161 -29.81 12.73 -11.12
C GLY A 161 -29.90 14.06 -10.35
N LEU A 162 -28.79 14.78 -10.14
CA LEU A 162 -28.78 16.08 -9.49
C LEU A 162 -29.27 17.20 -10.45
N ALA A 163 -30.04 18.17 -9.93
CA ALA A 163 -30.56 19.27 -10.73
C ALA A 163 -29.48 20.09 -11.47
N VAL A 164 -28.31 20.22 -10.84
CA VAL A 164 -27.12 20.83 -11.43
C VAL A 164 -25.97 19.87 -11.23
N ARG A 165 -25.31 19.44 -12.31
CA ARG A 165 -24.17 18.58 -12.23
C ARG A 165 -23.02 19.26 -11.48
N PRO A 166 -22.55 18.70 -10.38
CA PRO A 166 -21.36 19.20 -9.67
C PRO A 166 -20.07 18.94 -10.47
N VAL A 167 -19.01 19.63 -10.10
CA VAL A 167 -17.65 19.22 -10.46
C VAL A 167 -17.34 17.89 -9.78
N VAL A 168 -16.67 16.98 -10.47
CA VAL A 168 -16.33 15.64 -9.93
C VAL A 168 -14.83 15.50 -9.80
N GLY A 169 -14.37 15.24 -8.58
CA GLY A 169 -12.99 14.88 -8.30
C GLY A 169 -12.86 13.41 -7.92
N ALA A 170 -12.11 12.63 -8.66
CA ALA A 170 -11.81 11.23 -8.36
C ALA A 170 -10.41 11.10 -7.78
N PHE A 171 -10.28 10.45 -6.61
CA PHE A 171 -9.05 10.37 -5.83
C PHE A 171 -8.73 8.92 -5.49
N THR A 172 -7.49 8.49 -5.72
CA THR A 172 -7.01 7.17 -5.32
C THR A 172 -5.51 7.16 -5.03
N ALA A 173 -5.06 6.19 -4.23
CA ALA A 173 -3.64 6.00 -3.96
C ALA A 173 -2.96 5.14 -5.02
N THR A 174 -3.69 4.21 -5.59
CA THR A 174 -3.18 3.17 -6.49
C THR A 174 -4.12 3.01 -7.67
N ALA A 175 -3.61 3.19 -8.87
CA ALA A 175 -4.36 2.93 -10.09
C ALA A 175 -3.40 2.67 -11.25
N THR A 176 -3.52 1.49 -11.86
CA THR A 176 -2.88 1.19 -13.15
C THR A 176 -3.52 2.02 -14.26
N GLU A 177 -2.94 2.03 -15.44
CA GLU A 177 -3.49 2.79 -16.57
C GLU A 177 -4.92 2.36 -16.92
N GLN A 178 -5.19 1.05 -16.91
CA GLN A 178 -6.52 0.50 -17.12
C GLN A 178 -7.51 1.00 -16.06
N VAL A 179 -7.15 0.95 -14.78
CA VAL A 179 -8.00 1.44 -13.68
C VAL A 179 -8.27 2.94 -13.82
N ARG A 180 -7.29 3.74 -14.25
CA ARG A 180 -7.47 5.18 -14.51
C ARG A 180 -8.46 5.46 -15.64
N ALA A 181 -8.41 4.65 -16.71
CA ALA A 181 -9.37 4.75 -17.81
C ALA A 181 -10.79 4.40 -17.35
N ASP A 182 -10.95 3.31 -16.58
CA ASP A 182 -12.23 2.89 -16.02
C ASP A 182 -12.82 3.94 -15.08
N ILE A 183 -12.01 4.50 -14.16
CA ILE A 183 -12.48 5.57 -13.27
C ILE A 183 -13.05 6.73 -14.07
N ALA A 184 -12.36 7.20 -15.10
CA ALA A 184 -12.82 8.31 -15.90
C ALA A 184 -14.13 8.00 -16.65
N ALA A 185 -14.26 6.80 -17.22
CA ALA A 185 -15.42 6.36 -17.98
C ALA A 185 -16.63 6.08 -17.07
N LEU A 186 -16.43 5.29 -15.99
CA LEU A 186 -17.50 4.81 -15.14
C LEU A 186 -18.09 5.92 -14.24
N LEU A 187 -17.25 6.85 -13.77
CA LEU A 187 -17.72 8.04 -13.05
C LEU A 187 -18.21 9.16 -13.98
N GLY A 188 -18.09 9.03 -15.30
CA GLY A 188 -18.53 10.04 -16.28
C GLY A 188 -17.78 11.36 -16.15
N LEU A 189 -16.45 11.31 -15.93
CA LEU A 189 -15.63 12.53 -15.82
C LEU A 189 -15.55 13.26 -17.17
N ARG A 190 -15.73 14.60 -17.16
CA ARG A 190 -15.74 15.44 -18.36
C ARG A 190 -14.39 16.14 -18.51
N SER A 191 -13.61 15.76 -19.53
CA SER A 191 -12.28 16.33 -19.81
C SER A 191 -11.45 16.60 -18.55
N PRO A 192 -11.26 15.58 -17.67
CA PRO A 192 -10.70 15.79 -16.34
C PRO A 192 -9.27 16.31 -16.41
N TYR A 193 -8.90 17.16 -15.45
CA TYR A 193 -7.51 17.40 -15.12
C TYR A 193 -6.92 16.13 -14.54
N ARG A 194 -5.87 15.59 -15.14
CA ARG A 194 -5.26 14.33 -14.73
C ARG A 194 -3.89 14.59 -14.09
N VAL A 195 -3.69 14.09 -12.91
CA VAL A 195 -2.40 14.13 -12.22
C VAL A 195 -2.06 12.79 -11.59
N THR A 196 -0.81 12.37 -11.81
CA THR A 196 -0.19 11.25 -11.10
C THR A 196 1.12 11.79 -10.54
N THR A 197 1.27 11.82 -9.21
CA THR A 197 2.44 12.44 -8.56
C THR A 197 3.60 11.49 -8.34
N GLY A 198 3.58 10.35 -9.01
CA GLY A 198 4.60 9.33 -8.86
C GLY A 198 4.35 8.40 -7.66
N PHE A 199 4.83 7.16 -7.81
CA PHE A 199 4.71 6.11 -6.80
C PHE A 199 6.03 5.90 -6.03
N ASP A 200 7.09 6.63 -6.38
CA ASP A 200 8.36 6.46 -5.68
C ASP A 200 8.33 7.00 -4.26
N ARG A 201 8.70 6.16 -3.34
CA ARG A 201 8.86 6.44 -1.90
C ARG A 201 10.30 6.12 -1.50
N PRO A 202 11.27 7.03 -1.75
CA PRO A 202 12.70 6.75 -1.54
C PRO A 202 13.07 6.43 -0.10
N ASN A 203 12.26 6.85 0.86
CA ASN A 203 12.44 6.55 2.28
C ASN A 203 12.04 5.13 2.69
N LEU A 204 11.32 4.38 1.83
CA LEU A 204 10.94 2.99 2.12
C LEU A 204 12.01 2.03 1.58
N ARG A 205 12.47 1.11 2.41
CA ARG A 205 13.33 0.00 2.02
C ARG A 205 12.49 -1.25 1.82
N PHE A 206 12.48 -1.78 0.60
CA PHE A 206 11.75 -3.00 0.28
C PHE A 206 12.64 -4.23 0.40
N GLU A 207 12.12 -5.26 1.05
CA GLU A 207 12.83 -6.53 1.23
C GLU A 207 11.88 -7.72 1.09
N VAL A 208 12.28 -8.73 0.33
CA VAL A 208 11.61 -10.03 0.25
C VAL A 208 12.52 -11.10 0.82
N ARG A 209 12.03 -11.87 1.78
CA ARG A 209 12.71 -13.02 2.39
C ARG A 209 11.90 -14.29 2.19
N ALA A 210 12.58 -15.41 1.96
CA ALA A 210 11.96 -16.73 1.87
C ALA A 210 12.50 -17.63 3.01
N PRO A 211 12.08 -17.41 4.26
CA PRO A 211 12.58 -18.16 5.41
C PRO A 211 12.02 -19.57 5.44
N LYS A 212 12.77 -20.53 6.01
CA LYS A 212 12.26 -21.87 6.32
C LYS A 212 11.24 -21.83 7.45
N ASP A 213 11.45 -20.98 8.44
CA ASP A 213 10.56 -20.75 9.58
C ASP A 213 10.25 -19.26 9.70
N LYS A 214 9.01 -18.89 9.33
CA LYS A 214 8.54 -17.50 9.40
C LYS A 214 8.45 -16.96 10.82
N LYS A 215 8.15 -17.82 11.80
CA LYS A 215 8.03 -17.42 13.20
C LYS A 215 9.39 -17.01 13.76
N GLN A 216 10.39 -17.83 13.54
CA GLN A 216 11.76 -17.52 13.95
C GLN A 216 12.29 -16.27 13.25
N GLU A 217 12.01 -16.13 11.94
CA GLU A 217 12.40 -14.95 11.17
C GLU A 217 11.72 -13.67 11.70
N LEU A 218 10.43 -13.74 12.01
CA LEU A 218 9.69 -12.61 12.60
C LEU A 218 10.32 -12.18 13.92
N LEU A 219 10.62 -13.10 14.82
CA LEU A 219 11.26 -12.79 16.11
C LEU A 219 12.64 -12.15 15.94
N GLY A 220 13.44 -12.62 14.97
CA GLY A 220 14.71 -11.99 14.62
C GLY A 220 14.56 -10.56 14.09
N LEU A 221 13.53 -10.31 13.27
CA LEU A 221 13.21 -8.97 12.79
C LEU A 221 12.75 -8.06 13.94
N MET A 222 11.93 -8.58 14.86
CA MET A 222 11.43 -7.80 15.99
C MET A 222 12.55 -7.38 16.95
N GLN A 223 13.62 -8.16 17.10
CA GLN A 223 14.80 -7.72 17.85
C GLN A 223 15.46 -6.50 17.19
N ARG A 224 15.54 -6.47 15.85
CA ARG A 224 16.06 -5.33 15.09
C ARG A 224 15.18 -4.08 15.23
N PHE A 225 13.86 -4.24 15.40
CA PHE A 225 12.89 -3.16 15.44
C PHE A 225 12.36 -2.86 16.85
N ARG A 226 13.07 -3.26 17.91
CA ARG A 226 12.58 -3.25 19.30
C ARG A 226 12.03 -1.90 19.75
N GLU A 227 12.59 -0.79 19.24
CA GLU A 227 12.23 0.58 19.64
C GLU A 227 11.32 1.31 18.62
N ARG A 228 10.81 0.58 17.61
CA ARG A 228 10.02 1.17 16.53
C ARG A 228 8.58 0.64 16.57
N SER A 229 7.62 1.53 16.32
CA SER A 229 6.24 1.10 16.06
C SER A 229 6.13 0.48 14.68
N GLY A 230 5.34 -0.60 14.55
CA GLY A 230 5.15 -1.24 13.26
C GLY A 230 3.90 -2.09 13.14
N ILE A 231 3.66 -2.56 11.92
CA ILE A 231 2.49 -3.37 11.59
C ILE A 231 2.95 -4.71 11.01
N VAL A 232 2.32 -5.81 11.44
CA VAL A 232 2.53 -7.16 10.91
C VAL A 232 1.24 -7.63 10.25
N TYR A 233 1.23 -7.70 8.92
CA TYR A 233 0.06 -8.16 8.15
C TYR A 233 0.05 -9.67 7.99
N CYS A 234 -1.09 -10.29 8.29
CA CYS A 234 -1.36 -11.71 8.13
C CYS A 234 -2.54 -11.95 7.18
N ALA A 235 -2.50 -13.04 6.43
CA ALA A 235 -3.56 -13.37 5.47
C ALA A 235 -4.88 -13.80 6.13
N THR A 236 -4.84 -14.33 7.36
CA THR A 236 -6.00 -14.91 8.06
C THR A 236 -6.14 -14.37 9.47
N ARG A 237 -7.38 -14.41 10.00
CA ARG A 237 -7.68 -14.06 11.40
C ARG A 237 -6.87 -14.92 12.37
N LYS A 238 -6.82 -16.24 12.14
CA LYS A 238 -6.04 -17.18 12.95
C LYS A 238 -4.56 -16.81 12.97
N GLY A 239 -3.98 -16.45 11.81
CA GLY A 239 -2.60 -16.01 11.72
C GLY A 239 -2.32 -14.72 12.51
N VAL A 240 -3.29 -13.79 12.57
CA VAL A 240 -3.20 -12.58 13.39
C VAL A 240 -3.14 -12.93 14.88
N GLU A 241 -4.02 -13.83 15.35
CA GLU A 241 -4.03 -14.28 16.74
C GLU A 241 -2.70 -14.95 17.10
N GLU A 242 -2.24 -15.90 16.29
CA GLU A 242 -0.98 -16.63 16.49
C GLU A 242 0.23 -15.68 16.54
N VAL A 243 0.31 -14.69 15.63
CA VAL A 243 1.39 -13.70 15.60
C VAL A 243 1.35 -12.80 16.82
N CYS A 244 0.17 -12.32 17.21
CA CYS A 244 -0.02 -11.48 18.39
C CYS A 244 0.42 -12.21 19.66
N ASP A 245 -0.01 -13.47 19.85
CA ASP A 245 0.34 -14.31 21.00
C ASP A 245 1.84 -14.57 21.07
N VAL A 246 2.47 -14.88 19.91
CA VAL A 246 3.92 -15.09 19.84
C VAL A 246 4.69 -13.84 20.24
N LEU A 247 4.30 -12.67 19.74
CA LEU A 247 4.96 -11.41 20.06
C LEU A 247 4.78 -11.05 21.53
N SER A 248 3.57 -11.20 22.07
CA SER A 248 3.28 -10.93 23.48
C SER A 248 4.05 -11.86 24.42
N ALA A 249 4.14 -13.15 24.09
CA ALA A 249 4.92 -14.12 24.84
C ALA A 249 6.43 -13.81 24.89
N HIS A 250 6.94 -13.05 23.91
CA HIS A 250 8.34 -12.59 23.86
C HIS A 250 8.52 -11.15 24.38
N GLY A 251 7.52 -10.60 25.07
CA GLY A 251 7.60 -9.31 25.76
C GLY A 251 7.42 -8.09 24.87
N TYR A 252 6.92 -8.23 23.64
CA TYR A 252 6.55 -7.09 22.81
C TYR A 252 5.14 -6.60 23.17
N ALA A 253 4.95 -5.29 23.26
CA ALA A 253 3.64 -4.68 23.44
C ALA A 253 2.85 -4.77 22.11
N ALA A 254 2.28 -5.95 21.84
CA ALA A 254 1.55 -6.27 20.63
C ALA A 254 0.04 -6.21 20.86
N THR A 255 -0.69 -5.77 19.85
CA THR A 255 -2.15 -5.84 19.79
C THR A 255 -2.62 -6.39 18.44
N ARG A 256 -3.92 -6.66 18.27
CA ARG A 256 -4.47 -7.34 17.10
C ARG A 256 -5.65 -6.61 16.49
N TYR A 257 -5.82 -6.77 15.17
CA TYR A 257 -6.96 -6.19 14.46
C TYR A 257 -7.41 -7.06 13.28
N HIS A 258 -8.66 -7.52 13.31
CA HIS A 258 -9.31 -8.23 12.21
C HIS A 258 -10.84 -8.16 12.32
N ALA A 259 -11.55 -8.46 11.26
CA ALA A 259 -13.00 -8.34 11.18
C ALA A 259 -13.78 -9.29 12.12
N GLY A 260 -13.13 -10.28 12.73
CA GLY A 260 -13.76 -11.19 13.71
C GLY A 260 -13.83 -10.65 15.13
N LEU A 261 -13.15 -9.53 15.43
CA LEU A 261 -13.22 -8.85 16.72
C LEU A 261 -14.51 -8.02 16.83
N SER A 262 -15.00 -7.80 18.04
CA SER A 262 -16.08 -6.85 18.31
C SER A 262 -15.67 -5.41 17.93
N ASP A 263 -16.66 -4.55 17.67
CA ASP A 263 -16.40 -3.14 17.36
C ASP A 263 -15.65 -2.42 18.48
N GLU A 264 -15.96 -2.78 19.73
CA GLU A 264 -15.31 -2.22 20.91
C GLU A 264 -13.85 -2.65 21.03
N GLU A 265 -13.56 -3.93 20.82
CA GLU A 265 -12.18 -4.44 20.80
C GLU A 265 -11.37 -3.84 19.65
N ARG A 266 -11.96 -3.75 18.45
CA ARG A 266 -11.30 -3.11 17.31
C ARG A 266 -10.93 -1.67 17.62
N ARG A 267 -11.86 -0.90 18.19
CA ARG A 267 -11.63 0.49 18.60
C ARG A 267 -10.53 0.58 19.65
N ARG A 268 -10.62 -0.21 20.74
CA ARG A 268 -9.63 -0.21 21.81
C ARG A 268 -8.24 -0.56 21.30
N ASN A 269 -8.11 -1.63 20.52
CA ASN A 269 -6.83 -2.10 19.99
C ASN A 269 -6.22 -1.08 19.00
N GLN A 270 -7.05 -0.43 18.20
CA GLN A 270 -6.62 0.68 17.33
C GLN A 270 -6.13 1.87 18.13
N GLU A 271 -6.87 2.27 19.18
CA GLU A 271 -6.45 3.35 20.08
C GLU A 271 -5.13 2.99 20.78
N ASP A 272 -4.97 1.77 21.30
CA ASP A 272 -3.74 1.33 21.94
C ASP A 272 -2.52 1.45 21.01
N PHE A 273 -2.69 1.13 19.74
CA PHE A 273 -1.64 1.31 18.74
C PHE A 273 -1.42 2.79 18.38
N LEU A 274 -2.47 3.58 18.23
CA LEU A 274 -2.36 5.01 17.90
C LEU A 274 -1.70 5.81 19.04
N TYR A 275 -2.00 5.46 20.29
CA TYR A 275 -1.45 6.12 21.48
C TYR A 275 -0.13 5.53 21.98
N ASP A 276 0.53 4.68 21.18
CA ASP A 276 1.81 4.02 21.52
C ASP A 276 1.75 3.15 22.81
N ARG A 277 0.54 2.73 23.25
CA ARG A 277 0.37 1.74 24.31
C ARG A 277 0.73 0.35 23.83
N ALA A 278 0.42 0.06 22.57
CA ALA A 278 0.96 -1.08 21.83
C ALA A 278 1.91 -0.57 20.73
N THR A 279 3.09 -1.15 20.64
CA THR A 279 4.09 -0.77 19.62
C THR A 279 3.95 -1.58 18.34
N VAL A 280 3.33 -2.75 18.40
CA VAL A 280 3.12 -3.63 17.25
C VAL A 280 1.66 -3.96 17.07
N MET A 281 1.17 -3.77 15.85
CA MET A 281 -0.16 -4.18 15.43
C MET A 281 -0.07 -5.42 14.54
N ALA A 282 -0.58 -6.56 15.00
CA ALA A 282 -0.81 -7.72 14.13
C ALA A 282 -2.21 -7.60 13.51
N ALA A 283 -2.32 -7.68 12.17
CA ALA A 283 -3.59 -7.39 11.53
C ALA A 283 -3.81 -8.13 10.21
N THR A 284 -5.08 -8.27 9.82
CA THR A 284 -5.44 -8.55 8.43
C THR A 284 -5.50 -7.23 7.63
N ASN A 285 -5.73 -7.30 6.32
CA ASN A 285 -5.98 -6.15 5.45
C ASN A 285 -7.16 -5.26 5.91
N ALA A 286 -8.03 -5.77 6.80
CA ALA A 286 -9.08 -4.97 7.44
C ALA A 286 -8.52 -3.81 8.29
N PHE A 287 -7.28 -3.95 8.80
CA PHE A 287 -6.56 -2.86 9.46
C PHE A 287 -5.76 -2.10 8.42
N GLY A 288 -6.32 -1.09 7.90
CA GLY A 288 -5.52 -0.45 6.89
C GLY A 288 -6.12 0.81 6.35
N MET A 289 -7.30 0.76 5.86
CA MET A 289 -7.95 1.92 5.27
C MET A 289 -8.39 2.86 6.40
N GLY A 290 -7.78 4.08 6.45
CA GLY A 290 -8.14 5.11 7.44
C GLY A 290 -7.15 5.33 8.59
N ILE A 291 -6.07 4.58 8.71
CA ILE A 291 -5.10 4.79 9.78
C ILE A 291 -4.05 5.80 9.34
N ASP A 292 -3.98 6.90 10.07
CA ASP A 292 -3.02 7.98 9.83
C ASP A 292 -2.00 8.12 10.97
N LYS A 293 -1.35 6.99 11.33
CA LYS A 293 -0.21 7.00 12.24
C LYS A 293 1.06 7.30 11.45
N SER A 294 1.68 8.45 11.69
CA SER A 294 2.81 8.92 10.90
C SER A 294 4.14 8.24 11.24
N ASN A 295 4.30 7.72 12.46
CA ASN A 295 5.54 7.15 13.00
C ASN A 295 5.63 5.62 12.91
N VAL A 296 5.01 5.01 11.90
CA VAL A 296 5.18 3.57 11.61
C VAL A 296 6.55 3.35 10.97
N GLY A 297 7.47 2.75 11.73
CA GLY A 297 8.86 2.56 11.30
C GLY A 297 9.09 1.28 10.49
N PHE A 298 8.19 0.30 10.55
CA PHE A 298 8.25 -0.91 9.73
C PHE A 298 6.87 -1.47 9.41
N VAL A 299 6.77 -2.14 8.27
CA VAL A 299 5.65 -3.00 7.89
C VAL A 299 6.19 -4.35 7.51
N ILE A 300 5.72 -5.41 8.17
CA ILE A 300 6.08 -6.80 7.86
C ILE A 300 4.83 -7.49 7.31
N HIS A 301 4.93 -8.04 6.10
CA HIS A 301 3.94 -8.97 5.58
C HIS A 301 4.36 -10.40 5.95
N TYR A 302 3.73 -10.95 6.99
CA TYR A 302 3.98 -12.32 7.44
C TYR A 302 3.53 -13.35 6.40
N ASN A 303 2.50 -13.02 5.64
CA ASN A 303 2.07 -13.77 4.46
C ASN A 303 2.09 -12.86 3.23
N MET A 304 2.28 -13.44 2.06
CA MET A 304 2.20 -12.73 0.79
C MET A 304 0.77 -12.18 0.57
N PRO A 305 0.60 -10.88 0.29
CA PRO A 305 -0.69 -10.30 -0.09
C PRO A 305 -1.25 -10.90 -1.39
N LYS A 306 -2.57 -10.71 -1.64
CA LYS A 306 -3.24 -11.20 -2.84
C LYS A 306 -2.78 -10.49 -4.13
N ASN A 307 -2.38 -9.21 -4.03
CA ASN A 307 -1.99 -8.37 -5.17
C ASN A 307 -0.95 -7.31 -4.78
N LEU A 308 -0.33 -6.72 -5.78
CA LEU A 308 0.75 -5.74 -5.60
C LEU A 308 0.23 -4.36 -5.17
N GLU A 309 -0.98 -4.01 -5.55
CA GLU A 309 -1.64 -2.76 -5.15
C GLU A 309 -1.89 -2.74 -3.63
N GLY A 310 -2.48 -3.83 -3.10
CA GLY A 310 -2.68 -4.00 -1.66
C GLY A 310 -1.36 -4.00 -0.90
N TYR A 311 -0.36 -4.74 -1.42
CA TYR A 311 0.99 -4.71 -0.85
C TYR A 311 1.56 -3.31 -0.77
N TYR A 312 1.51 -2.54 -1.87
CA TYR A 312 2.04 -1.19 -1.93
C TYR A 312 1.26 -0.23 -1.00
N GLN A 313 -0.05 -0.36 -0.91
CA GLN A 313 -0.89 0.44 -0.03
C GLN A 313 -0.61 0.16 1.46
N GLU A 314 -0.43 -1.12 1.82
CA GLU A 314 -0.10 -1.56 3.17
C GLU A 314 1.34 -1.19 3.55
N ALA A 315 2.31 -1.44 2.68
CA ALA A 315 3.71 -1.03 2.85
C ALA A 315 3.84 0.51 2.96
N GLY A 316 3.04 1.24 2.19
CA GLY A 316 3.00 2.70 2.17
C GLY A 316 2.53 3.36 3.48
N ARG A 317 2.09 2.57 4.47
CA ARG A 317 1.79 3.06 5.83
C ARG A 317 3.05 3.37 6.62
N ALA A 318 4.15 2.71 6.28
CA ALA A 318 5.46 3.01 6.84
C ALA A 318 5.98 4.38 6.39
N GLY A 319 6.69 5.07 7.26
CA GLY A 319 7.44 6.29 6.96
C GLY A 319 6.60 7.42 6.34
N ARG A 320 5.38 7.64 6.79
CA ARG A 320 4.53 8.74 6.28
C ARG A 320 5.08 10.12 6.59
N ASP A 321 5.85 10.23 7.66
CA ASP A 321 6.56 11.44 8.05
C ASP A 321 7.84 11.69 7.25
N GLY A 322 8.18 10.82 6.29
CA GLY A 322 9.39 10.89 5.49
C GLY A 322 10.61 10.21 6.13
N SER A 323 10.48 9.70 7.35
CA SER A 323 11.55 8.93 8.01
C SER A 323 11.84 7.62 7.28
N PRO A 324 13.09 7.11 7.30
CA PRO A 324 13.42 5.80 6.77
C PRO A 324 12.60 4.70 7.43
N ALA A 325 11.99 3.83 6.62
CA ALA A 325 11.17 2.74 7.12
C ALA A 325 11.39 1.45 6.30
N ASP A 326 11.21 0.31 6.96
CA ASP A 326 11.43 -1.01 6.37
C ASP A 326 10.10 -1.68 6.00
N CYS A 327 10.00 -2.18 4.76
CA CYS A 327 8.86 -2.93 4.24
C CYS A 327 9.34 -4.35 3.88
N ILE A 328 9.05 -5.32 4.75
CA ILE A 328 9.58 -6.68 4.64
C ILE A 328 8.45 -7.66 4.34
N LEU A 329 8.64 -8.51 3.34
CA LEU A 329 7.70 -9.55 2.98
C LEU A 329 8.33 -10.93 3.22
N LEU A 330 7.66 -11.76 4.02
CA LEU A 330 8.05 -13.15 4.29
C LEU A 330 7.29 -14.07 3.33
N TYR A 331 7.91 -14.39 2.21
CA TYR A 331 7.33 -15.23 1.18
C TYR A 331 7.50 -16.72 1.49
N ALA A 332 6.46 -17.49 1.23
CA ALA A 332 6.51 -18.95 1.12
C ALA A 332 5.60 -19.42 -0.02
N PRO A 333 5.96 -20.50 -0.77
CA PRO A 333 5.11 -21.05 -1.83
C PRO A 333 3.71 -21.44 -1.34
N GLN A 334 3.56 -21.77 -0.07
CA GLN A 334 2.27 -22.07 0.57
C GLN A 334 1.33 -20.85 0.58
N ASP A 335 1.87 -19.62 0.63
CA ASP A 335 1.05 -18.39 0.59
C ASP A 335 0.27 -18.28 -0.73
N VAL A 336 0.87 -18.71 -1.85
CA VAL A 336 0.20 -18.73 -3.15
C VAL A 336 -1.02 -19.63 -3.12
N ARG A 337 -0.87 -20.86 -2.56
CA ARG A 337 -1.98 -21.81 -2.41
C ARG A 337 -3.07 -21.28 -1.49
N THR A 338 -2.68 -20.67 -0.38
CA THR A 338 -3.63 -20.04 0.55
C THR A 338 -4.42 -18.93 -0.13
N ASN A 339 -3.75 -18.05 -0.88
CA ASN A 339 -4.41 -16.96 -1.59
C ASN A 339 -5.30 -17.48 -2.73
N GLN A 340 -4.88 -18.52 -3.47
CA GLN A 340 -5.73 -19.20 -4.46
C GLN A 340 -7.00 -19.74 -3.81
N PHE A 341 -6.85 -20.46 -2.69
CA PHE A 341 -8.00 -20.98 -1.94
C PHE A 341 -8.94 -19.85 -1.50
N LEU A 342 -8.41 -18.76 -0.97
CA LEU A 342 -9.21 -17.61 -0.55
C LEU A 342 -9.96 -16.96 -1.72
N ILE A 343 -9.35 -16.84 -2.90
CA ILE A 343 -9.99 -16.30 -4.11
C ILE A 343 -11.15 -17.19 -4.56
N GLU A 344 -10.96 -18.52 -4.54
CA GLU A 344 -12.01 -19.47 -4.97
C GLU A 344 -13.21 -19.53 -4.00
N HIS A 345 -12.94 -19.38 -2.68
CA HIS A 345 -13.93 -19.56 -1.61
C HIS A 345 -14.35 -18.24 -0.95
N GLU A 346 -13.90 -17.11 -1.48
CA GLU A 346 -14.44 -15.80 -1.06
C GLU A 346 -15.92 -15.78 -1.42
N ASN A 347 -16.79 -15.54 -0.42
CA ASN A 347 -18.23 -15.50 -0.64
C ASN A 347 -18.53 -14.56 -1.81
N ASP A 348 -19.21 -15.08 -2.81
CA ASP A 348 -19.64 -14.29 -3.95
C ASP A 348 -20.49 -13.12 -3.42
N ASN A 349 -20.08 -11.90 -3.80
CA ASN A 349 -20.86 -10.71 -3.45
C ASN A 349 -22.25 -10.86 -4.12
N PRO A 350 -23.35 -10.92 -3.33
CA PRO A 350 -24.70 -11.14 -3.87
C PRO A 350 -25.16 -10.04 -4.85
N GLU A 351 -24.46 -8.90 -4.88
CA GLU A 351 -24.73 -7.78 -5.80
C GLU A 351 -24.12 -8.01 -7.20
N LEU A 352 -23.28 -9.05 -7.39
CA LEU A 352 -22.62 -9.34 -8.66
C LEU A 352 -23.40 -10.40 -9.46
N SER A 353 -23.50 -10.20 -10.78
CA SER A 353 -23.90 -11.27 -11.67
C SER A 353 -22.83 -12.38 -11.72
N ALA A 354 -23.22 -13.59 -12.11
CA ALA A 354 -22.28 -14.71 -12.25
C ALA A 354 -21.12 -14.40 -13.20
N GLU A 355 -21.36 -13.67 -14.28
CA GLU A 355 -20.34 -13.22 -15.23
C GLU A 355 -19.37 -12.20 -14.58
N GLN A 356 -19.90 -11.24 -13.83
CA GLN A 356 -19.11 -10.25 -13.11
C GLN A 356 -18.25 -10.94 -12.02
N ALA A 357 -18.82 -11.87 -11.27
CA ALA A 357 -18.09 -12.63 -10.25
C ALA A 357 -16.94 -13.44 -10.88
N ALA A 358 -17.18 -14.10 -12.02
CA ALA A 358 -16.15 -14.84 -12.76
C ALA A 358 -15.03 -13.91 -13.26
N ALA A 359 -15.37 -12.74 -13.79
CA ALA A 359 -14.40 -11.75 -14.26
C ALA A 359 -13.54 -11.21 -13.09
N VAL A 360 -14.14 -10.91 -11.95
CA VAL A 360 -13.43 -10.48 -10.74
C VAL A 360 -12.46 -11.56 -10.25
N LYS A 361 -12.89 -12.82 -10.18
CA LYS A 361 -12.02 -13.95 -9.77
C LYS A 361 -10.82 -14.11 -10.72
N GLU A 362 -11.04 -14.00 -12.04
CA GLU A 362 -9.93 -14.10 -13.01
C GLU A 362 -8.94 -12.91 -12.87
N ASN A 363 -9.45 -11.71 -12.63
CA ASN A 363 -8.59 -10.55 -12.35
C ASN A 363 -7.77 -10.74 -11.07
N GLN A 364 -8.38 -11.29 -10.01
CA GLN A 364 -7.67 -11.62 -8.77
C GLN A 364 -6.58 -12.67 -8.97
N ARG A 365 -6.84 -13.71 -9.78
CA ARG A 365 -5.82 -14.72 -10.15
C ARG A 365 -4.66 -14.10 -10.91
N ARG A 366 -4.94 -13.17 -11.84
CA ARG A 366 -3.90 -12.42 -12.58
C ARG A 366 -3.07 -11.54 -11.66
N ALA A 367 -3.72 -10.82 -10.75
CA ALA A 367 -3.05 -9.99 -9.76
C ALA A 367 -2.16 -10.83 -8.81
N LEU A 368 -2.64 -12.01 -8.39
CA LEU A 368 -1.85 -12.97 -7.59
C LEU A 368 -0.61 -13.47 -8.34
N ARG A 369 -0.71 -13.74 -9.66
CA ARG A 369 0.46 -14.09 -10.47
C ARG A 369 1.50 -12.98 -10.45
N ARG A 370 1.10 -11.71 -10.66
CA ARG A 370 1.99 -10.54 -10.61
C ARG A 370 2.66 -10.37 -9.24
N MET A 371 1.90 -10.58 -8.15
CA MET A 371 2.44 -10.54 -6.80
C MET A 371 3.46 -11.68 -6.55
N THR A 372 3.22 -12.86 -7.10
CA THR A 372 4.17 -13.99 -7.02
C THR A 372 5.45 -13.69 -7.80
N GLU A 373 5.35 -13.11 -9.00
CA GLU A 373 6.47 -12.63 -9.80
C GLU A 373 7.31 -11.61 -9.02
N TYR A 374 6.67 -10.65 -8.35
CA TYR A 374 7.35 -9.69 -7.49
C TYR A 374 8.13 -10.37 -6.34
N CYS A 375 7.55 -11.39 -5.70
CA CYS A 375 8.21 -12.10 -4.61
C CYS A 375 9.42 -12.93 -5.05
N THR A 376 9.47 -13.32 -6.33
CA THR A 376 10.50 -14.23 -6.86
C THR A 376 11.49 -13.53 -7.79
N THR A 377 11.28 -12.26 -8.12
CA THR A 377 12.15 -11.52 -9.03
C THR A 377 13.55 -11.30 -8.44
N SER A 378 14.55 -11.33 -9.32
CA SER A 378 15.92 -10.87 -9.03
C SER A 378 16.16 -9.39 -9.38
N GLU A 379 15.17 -8.74 -10.01
CA GLU A 379 15.26 -7.32 -10.36
C GLU A 379 15.09 -6.42 -9.14
N CYS A 380 15.39 -5.13 -9.31
CA CYS A 380 15.14 -4.12 -8.30
C CYS A 380 13.67 -4.11 -7.87
N LEU A 381 13.38 -4.41 -6.59
CA LEU A 381 12.02 -4.49 -6.07
C LEU A 381 11.26 -3.17 -6.25
N ARG A 382 11.93 -2.04 -6.02
CA ARG A 382 11.34 -0.71 -6.22
C ARG A 382 11.00 -0.46 -7.69
N ALA A 383 11.92 -0.73 -8.61
CA ALA A 383 11.68 -0.54 -10.04
C ALA A 383 10.53 -1.44 -10.54
N THR A 384 10.41 -2.65 -10.01
CA THR A 384 9.29 -3.56 -10.33
C THR A 384 7.94 -2.97 -9.89
N ILE A 385 7.85 -2.38 -8.68
CA ILE A 385 6.64 -1.67 -8.23
C ILE A 385 6.32 -0.49 -9.14
N LEU A 386 7.30 0.37 -9.42
CA LEU A 386 7.10 1.58 -10.21
C LEU A 386 6.62 1.25 -11.64
N ARG A 387 7.24 0.26 -12.28
CA ARG A 387 6.81 -0.24 -13.61
C ARG A 387 5.41 -0.83 -13.60
N TYR A 388 5.04 -1.52 -12.52
CA TYR A 388 3.68 -2.05 -12.36
C TYR A 388 2.63 -0.93 -12.41
N PHE A 389 2.91 0.23 -11.83
CA PHE A 389 2.03 1.39 -11.86
C PHE A 389 2.20 2.28 -13.11
N GLY A 390 3.06 1.88 -14.06
CA GLY A 390 3.25 2.56 -15.33
C GLY A 390 4.31 3.66 -15.31
N GLU A 391 5.21 3.67 -14.33
CA GLU A 391 6.36 4.57 -14.32
C GLU A 391 7.57 3.94 -15.03
N ASP A 392 8.29 4.73 -15.81
CA ASP A 392 9.54 4.29 -16.45
C ASP A 392 10.68 4.28 -15.43
N ALA A 393 10.81 3.16 -14.71
CA ALA A 393 11.87 2.97 -13.73
C ALA A 393 12.92 1.99 -14.27
N LYS A 394 14.11 2.51 -14.52
CA LYS A 394 15.27 1.74 -15.00
C LYS A 394 16.36 1.72 -13.92
N GLY A 395 17.05 0.58 -13.80
CA GLY A 395 18.25 0.45 -12.97
C GLY A 395 17.98 0.01 -11.53
N GLU A 396 18.99 0.23 -10.71
CA GLU A 396 19.02 -0.20 -9.33
C GLU A 396 18.72 0.99 -8.39
N CYS A 397 17.86 0.77 -7.37
CA CYS A 397 17.50 1.83 -6.43
C CYS A 397 18.52 2.00 -5.28
N GLY A 398 19.44 1.04 -5.08
CA GLY A 398 20.39 1.03 -3.97
C GLY A 398 19.75 0.96 -2.56
N ASN A 399 18.44 0.71 -2.47
CA ASN A 399 17.66 0.69 -1.22
C ASN A 399 16.58 -0.41 -1.25
N CYS A 400 16.92 -1.59 -1.74
CA CYS A 400 16.10 -2.78 -1.62
C CYS A 400 16.96 -4.03 -1.53
N SER A 401 16.40 -5.11 -0.99
CA SER A 401 17.16 -6.34 -0.76
C SER A 401 17.77 -6.94 -2.03
N ASN A 402 17.21 -6.66 -3.19
CA ASN A 402 17.75 -7.16 -4.46
C ASN A 402 18.92 -6.29 -4.98
N CYS A 403 18.93 -4.99 -4.71
CA CYS A 403 20.07 -4.12 -5.04
C CYS A 403 21.22 -4.22 -4.05
N GLU A 404 20.93 -4.48 -2.77
CA GLU A 404 21.92 -4.60 -1.69
C GLU A 404 22.51 -6.02 -1.57
N GLY A 405 21.81 -7.02 -2.17
CA GLY A 405 22.24 -8.42 -2.10
C GLY A 405 23.48 -8.72 -2.93
N GLU A 406 24.35 -9.58 -2.42
CA GLU A 406 25.39 -10.19 -3.23
C GLU A 406 24.77 -11.26 -4.14
N PHE A 407 24.95 -11.12 -5.43
CA PHE A 407 24.52 -12.08 -6.43
C PHE A 407 25.72 -12.67 -7.14
N ASP A 408 25.69 -13.98 -7.33
CA ASP A 408 26.55 -14.65 -8.28
C ASP A 408 25.86 -14.66 -9.64
N VAL A 409 26.59 -14.30 -10.68
CA VAL A 409 26.11 -14.47 -12.06
C VAL A 409 26.48 -15.89 -12.48
N VAL A 410 25.47 -16.73 -12.59
CA VAL A 410 25.65 -18.14 -12.98
C VAL A 410 25.30 -18.30 -14.45
N ASP A 411 26.18 -18.93 -15.21
CA ASP A 411 25.88 -19.36 -16.57
C ASP A 411 24.91 -20.55 -16.51
N VAL A 412 23.76 -20.41 -17.12
CA VAL A 412 22.69 -21.41 -17.19
C VAL A 412 22.34 -21.76 -18.64
N THR A 413 23.28 -21.52 -19.55
CA THR A 413 23.08 -21.75 -20.99
C THR A 413 22.73 -23.20 -21.31
N CYS A 414 23.35 -24.17 -20.63
CA CYS A 414 23.06 -25.59 -20.85
C CYS A 414 21.62 -25.94 -20.44
N GLU A 415 21.18 -25.48 -19.26
CA GLU A 415 19.80 -25.71 -18.80
C GLU A 415 18.80 -24.96 -19.71
N ALA A 416 19.12 -23.75 -20.11
CA ALA A 416 18.30 -22.95 -21.04
C ALA A 416 18.12 -23.67 -22.38
N HIS A 417 19.19 -24.18 -22.97
CA HIS A 417 19.17 -24.93 -24.23
C HIS A 417 18.28 -26.17 -24.10
N SER A 418 18.46 -27.00 -23.07
CA SER A 418 17.65 -28.20 -22.85
C SER A 418 16.17 -27.87 -22.64
N ILE A 419 15.85 -26.75 -21.96
CA ILE A 419 14.47 -26.29 -21.78
C ILE A 419 13.86 -25.89 -23.13
N LEU A 420 14.59 -25.13 -23.96
CA LEU A 420 14.11 -24.70 -25.28
C LEU A 420 13.92 -25.88 -26.23
N GLU A 421 14.87 -26.84 -26.26
CA GLU A 421 14.73 -28.06 -27.04
C GLU A 421 13.48 -28.85 -26.62
N CYS A 422 13.25 -29.01 -25.33
CA CYS A 422 12.07 -29.70 -24.83
C CYS A 422 10.78 -28.97 -25.22
N VAL A 423 10.70 -27.65 -25.10
CA VAL A 423 9.54 -26.86 -25.54
C VAL A 423 9.30 -27.02 -27.05
N SER A 424 10.37 -27.06 -27.87
CA SER A 424 10.30 -27.27 -29.30
C SER A 424 9.81 -28.68 -29.65
N GLU A 425 10.44 -29.72 -29.07
CA GLU A 425 10.09 -31.13 -29.31
C GLU A 425 8.65 -31.43 -28.92
N LEU A 426 8.17 -30.84 -27.83
CA LEU A 426 6.80 -30.95 -27.38
C LEU A 426 5.83 -30.02 -28.11
N ARG A 427 6.27 -29.44 -29.23
CA ARG A 427 5.47 -28.62 -30.16
C ARG A 427 4.77 -27.44 -29.48
N GLN A 428 5.40 -26.88 -28.43
CA GLN A 428 4.91 -25.70 -27.70
C GLN A 428 3.45 -25.89 -27.19
N ARG A 429 3.12 -27.08 -26.67
CA ARG A 429 1.75 -27.41 -26.24
C ARG A 429 1.58 -27.56 -24.74
N TYR A 430 2.64 -27.45 -23.97
CA TYR A 430 2.62 -27.74 -22.56
C TYR A 430 3.09 -26.57 -21.72
N GLY A 431 2.54 -26.48 -20.53
CA GLY A 431 2.91 -25.48 -19.54
C GLY A 431 4.15 -25.87 -18.72
N LYS A 432 4.64 -24.94 -17.94
CA LYS A 432 5.87 -25.01 -17.14
C LYS A 432 6.02 -26.32 -16.35
N THR A 433 4.95 -26.76 -15.67
CA THR A 433 4.99 -27.95 -14.82
C THR A 433 5.25 -29.22 -15.62
N VAL A 434 4.61 -29.38 -16.77
CA VAL A 434 4.80 -30.57 -17.63
C VAL A 434 6.20 -30.61 -18.21
N ILE A 435 6.71 -29.47 -18.69
CA ILE A 435 8.08 -29.34 -19.21
C ILE A 435 9.10 -29.73 -18.11
N LEU A 436 8.92 -29.24 -16.90
CA LEU A 436 9.77 -29.58 -15.75
C LEU A 436 9.74 -31.07 -15.43
N ASP A 437 8.56 -31.67 -15.40
CA ASP A 437 8.40 -33.10 -15.13
C ASP A 437 9.08 -33.95 -16.21
N VAL A 438 8.97 -33.59 -17.48
CA VAL A 438 9.64 -34.27 -18.58
C VAL A 438 11.17 -34.15 -18.46
N LEU A 439 11.70 -32.96 -18.31
CA LEU A 439 13.15 -32.73 -18.18
C LEU A 439 13.78 -33.46 -16.98
N ARG A 440 13.03 -33.61 -15.90
CA ARG A 440 13.49 -34.33 -14.70
C ARG A 440 13.23 -35.83 -14.74
N GLY A 441 12.57 -36.34 -15.78
CA GLY A 441 12.23 -37.75 -15.88
C GLY A 441 11.14 -38.18 -14.90
N GLY A 442 10.11 -37.36 -14.73
CA GLY A 442 8.98 -37.60 -13.84
C GLY A 442 8.20 -38.87 -14.21
N LYS A 443 7.94 -39.73 -13.21
CA LYS A 443 7.26 -41.04 -13.39
C LYS A 443 5.73 -40.93 -13.24
N GLY A 444 5.16 -39.72 -13.22
CA GLY A 444 3.73 -39.49 -13.04
C GLY A 444 2.87 -40.15 -14.12
N GLU A 445 1.66 -40.58 -13.75
CA GLU A 445 0.71 -41.23 -14.67
C GLU A 445 0.38 -40.33 -15.88
N ARG A 446 0.31 -39.03 -15.68
CA ARG A 446 0.09 -38.03 -16.74
C ARG A 446 1.17 -38.08 -17.82
N ILE A 447 2.44 -38.19 -17.44
CA ILE A 447 3.59 -38.25 -18.36
C ILE A 447 3.49 -39.50 -19.24
N ARG A 448 3.22 -40.65 -18.61
CA ARG A 448 3.06 -41.95 -19.34
C ARG A 448 1.86 -41.95 -20.26
N ARG A 449 0.70 -41.48 -19.79
CA ARG A 449 -0.52 -41.42 -20.59
C ARG A 449 -0.37 -40.57 -21.85
N LEU A 450 0.43 -39.49 -21.76
CA LEU A 450 0.71 -38.60 -22.89
C LEU A 450 1.91 -39.04 -23.72
N GLY A 451 2.58 -40.17 -23.37
CA GLY A 451 3.75 -40.70 -24.08
C GLY A 451 4.98 -39.80 -24.01
N LEU A 452 5.03 -38.91 -23.03
CA LEU A 452 6.11 -37.93 -22.91
C LEU A 452 7.40 -38.52 -22.31
N ASP A 453 7.30 -39.72 -21.75
CA ASP A 453 8.45 -40.52 -21.29
C ASP A 453 9.28 -41.13 -22.42
N ARG A 454 8.83 -40.98 -23.68
CA ARG A 454 9.50 -41.49 -24.89
C ARG A 454 10.13 -40.39 -25.72
N THR A 455 10.07 -39.15 -25.28
CA THR A 455 10.66 -37.98 -25.95
C THR A 455 12.16 -37.91 -25.72
N GLY A 456 12.93 -37.31 -26.65
CA GLY A 456 14.37 -37.18 -26.54
C GLY A 456 14.81 -36.31 -25.36
N CYS A 457 13.99 -35.33 -24.99
CA CYS A 457 14.23 -34.45 -23.84
C CYS A 457 13.88 -35.07 -22.47
N TYR A 458 13.30 -36.31 -22.43
CA TYR A 458 12.91 -36.93 -21.17
C TYR A 458 14.09 -37.26 -20.28
N GLY A 459 14.15 -36.65 -19.10
CA GLY A 459 15.15 -36.92 -18.09
C GLY A 459 16.53 -36.32 -18.36
N THR A 460 16.67 -35.44 -19.34
CA THR A 460 17.96 -34.78 -19.70
C THR A 460 18.51 -33.94 -18.56
N LEU A 461 17.66 -33.40 -17.68
CA LEU A 461 18.04 -32.58 -16.52
C LEU A 461 17.66 -33.27 -15.19
N ARG A 462 17.68 -34.58 -15.13
CA ARG A 462 17.29 -35.38 -13.94
C ARG A 462 18.08 -35.02 -12.69
N GLY A 463 19.35 -34.63 -12.83
CA GLY A 463 20.23 -34.25 -11.72
C GLY A 463 20.13 -32.82 -11.26
N VAL A 464 19.31 -31.98 -11.95
CA VAL A 464 19.17 -30.57 -11.61
C VAL A 464 17.99 -30.36 -10.66
N GLU A 465 18.21 -29.55 -9.62
CA GLU A 465 17.14 -29.22 -8.68
C GLU A 465 15.97 -28.50 -9.37
N GLU A 466 14.75 -28.87 -9.00
CA GLU A 466 13.54 -28.28 -9.55
C GLU A 466 13.48 -26.77 -9.35
N THR A 467 13.92 -26.29 -8.19
CA THR A 467 14.02 -24.87 -7.85
C THR A 467 14.91 -24.09 -8.83
N LYS A 468 16.06 -24.69 -9.19
CA LYS A 468 16.96 -24.10 -10.19
C LYS A 468 16.30 -24.06 -11.57
N LEU A 469 15.70 -25.17 -12.01
CA LEU A 469 15.04 -25.23 -13.34
C LEU A 469 13.85 -24.25 -13.44
N ARG A 470 13.09 -24.11 -12.36
CA ARG A 470 12.01 -23.10 -12.31
C ARG A 470 12.58 -21.68 -12.46
N ALA A 471 13.65 -21.37 -11.75
CA ALA A 471 14.30 -20.06 -11.84
C ALA A 471 14.86 -19.80 -13.25
N VAL A 472 15.45 -20.79 -13.90
CA VAL A 472 15.92 -20.66 -15.29
C VAL A 472 14.75 -20.40 -16.25
N MET A 473 13.63 -21.14 -16.11
CA MET A 473 12.44 -20.89 -16.93
C MET A 473 11.86 -19.48 -16.72
N ASP A 474 11.87 -19.00 -15.48
CA ASP A 474 11.42 -17.64 -15.18
C ASP A 474 12.32 -16.60 -15.81
N GLU A 475 13.63 -16.84 -15.80
CA GLU A 475 14.61 -15.97 -16.47
C GLU A 475 14.43 -15.97 -18.00
N LEU A 476 14.18 -17.12 -18.60
CA LEU A 476 13.91 -17.23 -20.04
C LEU A 476 12.62 -16.50 -20.44
N LEU A 477 11.58 -16.58 -19.62
CA LEU A 477 10.35 -15.81 -19.81
C LEU A 477 10.58 -14.31 -19.66
N ARG A 478 11.35 -13.91 -18.66
CA ARG A 478 11.69 -12.51 -18.40
C ARG A 478 12.52 -11.87 -19.52
N THR A 479 13.46 -12.62 -20.06
CA THR A 479 14.35 -12.14 -21.15
C THR A 479 13.72 -12.24 -22.55
N GLY A 480 12.51 -12.77 -22.65
CA GLY A 480 11.82 -12.95 -23.93
C GLY A 480 12.38 -14.09 -24.77
N VAL A 481 13.21 -14.96 -24.19
CA VAL A 481 13.68 -16.21 -24.83
C VAL A 481 12.55 -17.25 -24.88
N LEU A 482 11.72 -17.31 -23.82
CA LEU A 482 10.43 -17.99 -23.82
C LEU A 482 9.31 -16.97 -23.75
N ALA A 483 8.14 -17.37 -24.22
CA ALA A 483 6.88 -16.68 -24.06
C ALA A 483 5.84 -17.62 -23.43
N ALA A 484 4.83 -17.09 -22.76
CA ALA A 484 3.68 -17.84 -22.29
C ALA A 484 2.41 -17.20 -22.84
N ASP A 485 1.43 -18.02 -23.27
CA ASP A 485 0.13 -17.48 -23.65
C ASP A 485 -0.69 -17.08 -22.43
N ASN A 486 -1.73 -16.25 -22.64
CA ASN A 486 -2.56 -15.69 -21.58
C ASN A 486 -3.75 -16.61 -21.19
N GLY A 487 -3.70 -17.90 -21.50
CA GLY A 487 -4.77 -18.86 -21.20
C GLY A 487 -4.86 -19.22 -19.72
N GLU A 488 -5.95 -19.88 -19.34
CA GLU A 488 -6.16 -20.42 -17.98
C GLU A 488 -5.02 -21.38 -17.56
N TYR A 489 -4.47 -22.12 -18.52
CA TYR A 489 -3.30 -22.98 -18.38
C TYR A 489 -2.19 -22.50 -19.32
N PRO A 490 -1.35 -21.53 -18.92
CA PRO A 490 -0.34 -20.94 -19.79
C PRO A 490 0.58 -22.00 -20.40
N VAL A 491 0.66 -22.00 -21.72
CA VAL A 491 1.53 -22.89 -22.51
C VAL A 491 2.81 -22.14 -22.83
N LEU A 492 3.96 -22.82 -22.70
CA LEU A 492 5.24 -22.24 -23.05
C LEU A 492 5.45 -22.26 -24.56
N ARG A 493 5.85 -21.12 -25.10
CA ARG A 493 6.19 -20.91 -26.51
C ARG A 493 7.60 -20.36 -26.65
N MET A 494 8.17 -20.56 -27.83
CA MET A 494 9.43 -19.92 -28.21
C MET A 494 9.24 -18.41 -28.30
N GLY A 495 10.07 -17.66 -27.60
CA GLY A 495 10.14 -16.19 -27.70
C GLY A 495 11.12 -15.71 -28.77
N GLN A 496 11.21 -14.41 -28.96
CA GLN A 496 12.08 -13.80 -30.00
C GLN A 496 13.57 -14.12 -29.78
N GLY A 497 14.01 -14.29 -28.52
CA GLY A 497 15.40 -14.62 -28.19
C GLY A 497 15.78 -16.10 -28.33
N ALA A 498 14.83 -16.99 -28.60
CA ALA A 498 15.08 -18.43 -28.59
C ALA A 498 16.07 -18.89 -29.67
N ALA A 499 15.98 -18.34 -30.89
CA ALA A 499 16.88 -18.69 -32.01
C ALA A 499 18.33 -18.34 -31.68
N ALA A 500 18.59 -17.21 -31.05
CA ALA A 500 19.92 -16.79 -30.65
C ALA A 500 20.57 -17.77 -29.66
N VAL A 501 19.80 -18.30 -28.70
CA VAL A 501 20.29 -19.28 -27.73
C VAL A 501 20.50 -20.65 -28.36
N LEU A 502 19.54 -21.12 -29.19
CA LEU A 502 19.60 -22.48 -29.77
C LEU A 502 20.62 -22.62 -30.89
N TYR A 503 20.78 -21.57 -31.73
CA TYR A 503 21.50 -21.69 -32.98
C TYR A 503 22.69 -20.74 -33.13
N GLU A 504 22.73 -19.65 -32.37
CA GLU A 504 23.77 -18.60 -32.54
C GLU A 504 24.75 -18.58 -31.34
N GLY A 505 24.57 -19.49 -30.37
CA GLY A 505 25.45 -19.63 -29.18
C GLY A 505 25.35 -18.48 -28.19
N ALA A 506 24.21 -17.76 -28.14
CA ALA A 506 23.99 -16.74 -27.13
C ALA A 506 23.97 -17.35 -25.73
N ARG A 507 24.75 -16.73 -24.83
CA ARG A 507 24.80 -17.18 -23.43
C ARG A 507 23.60 -16.68 -22.64
N VAL A 508 23.08 -17.55 -21.78
CA VAL A 508 22.07 -17.22 -20.80
C VAL A 508 22.70 -17.19 -19.43
N THR A 509 22.66 -16.05 -18.77
CA THR A 509 23.16 -15.87 -17.41
C THR A 509 22.01 -15.49 -16.49
N MET A 510 22.08 -15.96 -15.23
CA MET A 510 21.06 -15.69 -14.22
C MET A 510 21.74 -15.17 -12.94
N LYS A 511 21.17 -14.14 -12.34
CA LYS A 511 21.59 -13.68 -11.00
C LYS A 511 21.01 -14.62 -9.94
N VAL A 512 21.87 -15.27 -9.18
CA VAL A 512 21.49 -16.14 -8.06
C VAL A 512 21.98 -15.50 -6.77
N ARG A 513 21.09 -15.33 -5.79
CA ARG A 513 21.51 -14.82 -4.48
C ARG A 513 22.55 -15.75 -3.87
N ARG A 514 23.68 -15.21 -3.48
CA ARG A 514 24.66 -15.93 -2.68
C ARG A 514 24.02 -16.30 -1.35
N HIS A 515 23.70 -17.58 -1.15
CA HIS A 515 23.28 -18.08 0.14
C HIS A 515 24.46 -17.94 1.11
N GLN A 516 24.47 -16.89 1.92
CA GLN A 516 25.29 -16.90 3.13
C GLN A 516 24.70 -18.00 4.02
N ALA A 517 25.39 -19.13 4.09
CA ALA A 517 25.21 -20.07 5.19
C ALA A 517 25.54 -19.28 6.47
N ARG A 518 24.50 -18.84 7.20
CA ARG A 518 24.68 -18.19 8.50
C ARG A 518 25.44 -19.19 9.39
N ARG A 519 26.68 -18.91 9.66
CA ARG A 519 27.38 -19.45 10.82
C ARG A 519 26.65 -18.89 12.05
N ALA A 520 26.21 -19.77 12.93
CA ALA A 520 25.41 -19.46 14.12
C ALA A 520 26.15 -18.63 15.19
N ASP A 521 27.39 -18.17 14.94
CA ASP A 521 28.27 -17.56 15.94
C ASP A 521 28.98 -16.27 15.49
N GLU A 522 28.59 -15.62 14.41
CA GLU A 522 29.19 -14.32 14.07
C GLU A 522 28.26 -13.17 14.49
N LYS A 523 28.73 -12.37 15.48
CA LYS A 523 28.27 -11.01 15.74
C LYS A 523 28.16 -10.29 14.40
N VAL A 524 26.96 -9.80 14.09
CA VAL A 524 26.69 -9.01 12.89
C VAL A 524 27.76 -7.92 12.80
N PRO A 525 28.59 -7.89 11.74
CA PRO A 525 29.47 -6.74 11.53
C PRO A 525 28.58 -5.53 11.26
N ASP A 526 28.81 -4.45 11.98
CA ASP A 526 28.29 -3.14 11.60
C ASP A 526 28.75 -2.88 10.16
N ILE A 527 27.83 -2.97 9.21
CA ILE A 527 28.09 -2.56 7.84
C ILE A 527 28.24 -1.04 7.90
N PRO A 528 29.42 -0.49 7.59
CA PRO A 528 29.60 0.95 7.60
C PRO A 528 28.65 1.57 6.59
N ALA A 529 27.67 2.29 7.08
CA ALA A 529 26.76 3.08 6.26
C ALA A 529 27.60 4.00 5.36
N LYS A 530 27.58 3.77 4.04
CA LYS A 530 28.11 4.73 3.09
C LYS A 530 27.54 6.08 3.45
N LYS A 531 28.43 7.06 3.71
CA LYS A 531 28.13 8.43 4.11
C LYS A 531 26.96 8.99 3.30
N ARG A 532 25.76 8.97 3.88
CA ARG A 532 24.65 9.79 3.44
C ARG A 532 24.88 11.18 4.03
N SER A 533 24.97 12.17 3.17
CA SER A 533 25.05 13.58 3.55
C SER A 533 23.73 13.99 4.21
N ASN A 534 23.69 13.93 5.52
CA ASN A 534 22.94 14.69 6.53
C ASN A 534 23.14 13.92 7.84
N ALA A 535 23.63 14.57 8.88
CA ALA A 535 23.85 13.98 10.18
C ALA A 535 22.57 13.31 10.68
N GLN A 536 22.46 11.99 10.53
CA GLN A 536 21.33 11.23 11.06
C GLN A 536 21.50 11.17 12.58
N ILE A 537 20.59 11.86 13.29
CA ILE A 537 20.48 11.77 14.73
C ILE A 537 20.12 10.32 15.08
N SER A 538 20.95 9.68 15.91
CA SER A 538 20.72 8.32 16.40
C SER A 538 19.40 8.23 17.17
N ASP A 539 18.73 7.10 17.13
CA ASP A 539 17.54 6.86 17.94
C ASP A 539 17.84 6.91 19.44
N ASP A 540 19.10 6.68 19.83
CA ASP A 540 19.62 6.75 21.20
C ASP A 540 20.08 8.16 21.61
N ASP A 541 19.84 9.19 20.79
CA ASP A 541 20.20 10.57 21.14
C ASP A 541 19.44 11.00 22.41
N PRO A 542 20.13 11.41 23.48
CA PRO A 542 19.49 11.75 24.76
C PRO A 542 18.45 12.87 24.64
N LEU A 543 18.69 13.86 23.77
CA LEU A 543 17.73 14.93 23.52
C LEU A 543 16.49 14.39 22.80
N LEU A 544 16.66 13.51 21.79
CA LEU A 544 15.53 12.91 21.08
C LEU A 544 14.66 12.07 22.03
N MET A 545 15.27 11.31 22.92
CA MET A 545 14.56 10.52 23.93
C MET A 545 13.78 11.43 24.89
N ALA A 546 14.39 12.53 25.37
CA ALA A 546 13.72 13.49 26.23
C ALA A 546 12.53 14.18 25.54
N LEU A 547 12.69 14.58 24.27
CA LEU A 547 11.61 15.18 23.48
C LEU A 547 10.46 14.18 23.19
N LYS A 548 10.77 12.90 22.92
CA LYS A 548 9.77 11.84 22.79
C LYS A 548 8.99 11.63 24.10
N ALA A 549 9.68 11.62 25.24
CA ALA A 549 9.05 11.48 26.56
C ALA A 549 8.17 12.70 26.91
N LEU A 550 8.65 13.92 26.63
CA LEU A 550 7.87 15.14 26.80
C LEU A 550 6.60 15.13 25.94
N ARG A 551 6.74 14.80 24.64
CA ARG A 551 5.63 14.69 23.70
C ARG A 551 4.57 13.70 24.20
N ARG A 552 4.99 12.53 24.70
CA ARG A 552 4.08 11.51 25.23
C ARG A 552 3.29 12.03 26.45
N ARG A 553 3.95 12.66 27.41
CA ARG A 553 3.27 13.27 28.59
C ARG A 553 2.23 14.31 28.17
N LEU A 554 2.54 15.16 27.18
CA LEU A 554 1.62 16.18 26.69
C LEU A 554 0.43 15.56 25.91
N ALA A 555 0.68 14.48 25.19
CA ALA A 555 -0.33 13.74 24.45
C ALA A 555 -1.32 13.03 25.40
N ASP A 556 -0.79 12.35 26.42
CA ASP A 556 -1.60 11.67 27.45
C ASP A 556 -2.49 12.67 28.19
N ALA A 557 -1.95 13.84 28.56
CA ALA A 557 -2.71 14.89 29.24
C ALA A 557 -3.85 15.48 28.39
N LYS A 558 -3.77 15.39 27.07
CA LYS A 558 -4.78 15.89 26.12
C LYS A 558 -5.61 14.80 25.48
N HIS A 559 -5.42 13.55 25.88
CA HIS A 559 -6.09 12.40 25.29
C HIS A 559 -6.00 12.35 23.76
N GLN A 560 -4.82 12.63 23.19
CA GLN A 560 -4.57 12.62 21.76
C GLN A 560 -3.29 11.85 21.42
N PRO A 561 -3.17 11.28 20.19
CA PRO A 561 -1.96 10.57 19.76
C PRO A 561 -0.71 11.46 19.78
N ALA A 562 0.42 10.93 20.22
CA ALA A 562 1.67 11.68 20.38
C ALA A 562 2.15 12.34 19.08
N PHE A 563 2.01 11.67 17.94
CA PHE A 563 2.44 12.19 16.63
C PHE A 563 1.61 13.40 16.15
N VAL A 564 0.43 13.64 16.70
CA VAL A 564 -0.39 14.83 16.40
C VAL A 564 0.25 16.09 16.94
N ILE A 565 0.93 16.01 18.09
CA ILE A 565 1.70 17.12 18.66
C ILE A 565 2.85 17.45 17.72
N PHE A 566 3.82 16.55 17.57
CA PHE A 566 4.91 16.64 16.61
C PHE A 566 5.26 15.25 16.09
N SER A 567 5.57 15.15 14.79
CA SER A 567 6.07 13.89 14.20
C SER A 567 7.49 13.57 14.68
N ASP A 568 7.93 12.33 14.53
CA ASP A 568 9.31 11.94 14.84
C ASP A 568 10.32 12.69 13.97
N ALA A 569 9.97 12.97 12.70
CA ALA A 569 10.78 13.79 11.81
C ALA A 569 10.94 15.22 12.36
N THR A 570 9.87 15.82 12.89
CA THR A 570 9.91 17.14 13.54
C THR A 570 10.82 17.13 14.77
N LEU A 571 10.72 16.09 15.63
CA LEU A 571 11.60 15.98 16.80
C LEU A 571 13.08 15.80 16.41
N ARG A 572 13.37 15.04 15.36
CA ARG A 572 14.74 14.91 14.83
C ARG A 572 15.26 16.22 14.27
N ASP A 573 14.42 17.00 13.58
CA ASP A 573 14.81 18.33 13.09
C ASP A 573 15.02 19.32 14.26
N MET A 574 14.26 19.21 15.36
CA MET A 574 14.54 19.94 16.61
C MET A 574 15.91 19.57 17.20
N CYS A 575 16.25 18.27 17.23
CA CYS A 575 17.56 17.82 17.70
C CYS A 575 18.70 18.33 16.82
N ALA A 576 18.52 18.37 15.50
CA ALA A 576 19.51 18.86 14.55
C ALA A 576 19.73 20.37 14.68
N LYS A 577 18.64 21.14 14.76
CA LYS A 577 18.67 22.62 14.78
C LYS A 577 18.85 23.21 16.16
N ARG A 578 18.49 22.51 17.22
CA ARG A 578 18.52 22.94 18.63
C ARG A 578 18.01 24.37 18.83
N PRO A 579 16.76 24.69 18.45
CA PRO A 579 16.20 26.03 18.50
C PRO A 579 16.24 26.61 19.94
N ALA A 580 16.61 27.88 20.09
CA ALA A 580 16.62 28.61 21.35
C ALA A 580 15.48 29.61 21.46
N THR A 581 15.02 30.09 20.33
CA THR A 581 14.03 31.16 20.24
C THR A 581 12.78 30.66 19.56
N LYS A 582 11.65 31.35 19.76
CA LYS A 582 10.42 31.08 19.04
C LYS A 582 10.59 31.16 17.52
N GLN A 583 11.47 32.08 17.08
CA GLN A 583 11.73 32.31 15.66
C GLN A 583 12.50 31.14 15.04
N GLU A 584 13.52 30.63 15.76
CA GLU A 584 14.24 29.41 15.36
C GLU A 584 13.36 28.18 15.42
N MET A 585 12.42 28.11 16.37
CA MET A 585 11.48 27.01 16.48
C MET A 585 10.49 26.97 15.30
N LEU A 586 10.10 28.12 14.73
CA LEU A 586 9.29 28.18 13.50
C LEU A 586 10.06 27.67 12.26
N ALA A 587 11.38 27.75 12.27
CA ALA A 587 12.21 27.21 11.19
C ALA A 587 12.34 25.68 11.23
N VAL A 588 11.85 25.03 12.29
CA VAL A 588 11.80 23.55 12.39
C VAL A 588 10.65 23.02 11.53
N SER A 589 10.96 22.04 10.71
CA SER A 589 9.96 21.39 9.82
C SER A 589 8.81 20.80 10.65
N GLY A 590 7.56 21.13 10.28
CA GLY A 590 6.36 20.65 10.97
C GLY A 590 5.95 21.44 12.22
N VAL A 591 6.59 22.59 12.49
CA VAL A 591 6.21 23.55 13.54
C VAL A 591 5.55 24.76 12.89
N GLY A 592 4.22 24.80 12.90
CA GLY A 592 3.45 26.00 12.51
C GLY A 592 3.15 26.91 13.71
N GLU A 593 2.66 28.14 13.44
CA GLU A 593 2.36 29.14 14.48
C GLU A 593 1.45 28.61 15.58
N ARG A 594 0.42 27.84 15.24
CA ARG A 594 -0.51 27.25 16.21
C ARG A 594 0.17 26.26 17.14
N LYS A 595 1.01 25.37 16.61
CA LYS A 595 1.77 24.39 17.41
C LYS A 595 2.86 25.09 18.24
N LEU A 596 3.49 26.13 17.70
CA LEU A 596 4.42 26.97 18.43
C LEU A 596 3.75 27.66 19.61
N ALA A 597 2.58 28.28 19.41
CA ALA A 597 1.83 28.93 20.48
C ALA A 597 1.44 27.95 21.58
N GLN A 598 1.07 26.73 21.20
CA GLN A 598 0.53 25.72 22.11
C GLN A 598 1.59 24.91 22.85
N TYR A 599 2.70 24.56 22.17
CA TYR A 599 3.72 23.64 22.68
C TYR A 599 5.14 24.22 22.68
N GLY A 600 5.40 25.28 21.91
CA GLY A 600 6.75 25.78 21.66
C GLY A 600 7.54 26.11 22.93
N LYS A 601 6.91 26.74 23.94
CA LYS A 601 7.57 27.10 25.19
C LYS A 601 8.15 25.88 25.91
N VAL A 602 7.35 24.83 26.07
CA VAL A 602 7.74 23.62 26.83
C VAL A 602 8.84 22.84 26.11
N PHE A 603 8.77 22.77 24.75
CA PHE A 603 9.81 22.12 23.95
C PHE A 603 11.11 22.92 23.93
N LEU A 604 11.08 24.26 23.87
CA LEU A 604 12.26 25.10 23.98
C LEU A 604 12.94 24.96 25.34
N GLU A 605 12.16 24.88 26.42
CA GLU A 605 12.68 24.64 27.78
C GLU A 605 13.39 23.28 27.88
N GLU A 606 12.80 22.23 27.27
CA GLU A 606 13.41 20.89 27.27
C GLU A 606 14.71 20.87 26.46
N ILE A 607 14.72 21.45 25.26
CA ILE A 607 15.94 21.58 24.42
C ILE A 607 17.03 22.33 25.15
N GLY A 608 16.67 23.37 25.92
CA GLY A 608 17.60 24.18 26.72
C GLY A 608 18.37 23.36 27.76
N LYS A 609 17.84 22.26 28.27
CA LYS A 609 18.52 21.37 29.23
C LYS A 609 19.71 20.58 28.63
N PHE A 610 19.76 20.48 27.29
CA PHE A 610 20.77 19.73 26.56
C PHE A 610 21.73 20.59 25.73
N ARG A 611 21.79 21.87 26.07
CA ARG A 611 22.71 22.86 25.46
C ARG A 611 24.03 22.99 26.16
#